data_e531e965352e0d118a0c951c6e23b343
#
_entry.id   e531e965352e0d118a0c951c6e23b343
#
_cell.length_a   1.000
_cell.length_b   1.000
_cell.length_c   1.000
_cell.angle_alpha   90.00
_cell.angle_beta   90.00
_cell.angle_gamma   90.00
#
_symmetry.space_group_name_H-M   'P 1'
#
loop_
_entity.id
_entity.type
_entity.pdbx_description
1 polymer ?
#
loop_
_entity_poly.entity_id
_entity_poly.type
_entity_poly.pdbx_seq_one_letter_code
_entity_poly.pdbx_strand_id
1 'polypeptide(L)'
;MSEAGVVGNKDDVAVVVMSGEGIVEVGKRVLVSPAEGWDGWVMRLFDVGPGGHTPRHSHPWPHINFVASGRGTLFVDGADHPLEAGSYAYVPAGHEHQFRAAMDAPLSFVCIVPEGGDY
;
A
#
# COMPACT_ATOMS: atom_id res chain seq x y z
N MET A 1 -12.47 -14.80 -22.69
CA MET A 1 -11.97 -13.71 -21.86
C MET A 1 -13.09 -13.18 -20.99
N SER A 2 -12.84 -13.07 -19.71
CA SER A 2 -13.85 -12.56 -18.80
C SER A 2 -13.76 -11.05 -18.68
N GLU A 3 -14.89 -10.40 -18.83
CA GLU A 3 -15.01 -8.96 -18.62
C GLU A 3 -16.00 -8.68 -17.46
N ALA A 4 -16.22 -9.67 -16.62
CA ALA A 4 -17.12 -9.48 -15.50
C ALA A 4 -16.53 -8.49 -14.51
N GLY A 5 -17.35 -7.58 -14.02
CA GLY A 5 -16.96 -6.70 -12.94
C GLY A 5 -16.75 -7.51 -11.66
N VAL A 6 -15.91 -6.98 -10.78
CA VAL A 6 -15.62 -7.60 -9.48
C VAL A 6 -16.00 -6.60 -8.40
N VAL A 7 -16.80 -7.07 -7.44
CA VAL A 7 -17.18 -6.29 -6.27
C VAL A 7 -16.96 -7.17 -5.06
N GLY A 8 -16.21 -6.64 -4.11
CA GLY A 8 -15.90 -7.41 -2.90
C GLY A 8 -15.64 -6.50 -1.72
N ASN A 9 -15.29 -7.11 -0.62
CA ASN A 9 -14.91 -6.41 0.61
C ASN A 9 -13.53 -6.91 1.04
N LYS A 10 -12.70 -6.00 1.52
CA LYS A 10 -11.34 -6.34 1.95
C LYS A 10 -11.31 -7.45 3.00
N ASP A 11 -12.35 -7.55 3.82
CA ASP A 11 -12.40 -8.54 4.89
C ASP A 11 -12.58 -9.96 4.38
N ASP A 12 -12.97 -10.12 3.11
CA ASP A 12 -13.09 -11.42 2.45
C ASP A 12 -11.83 -11.81 1.68
N VAL A 13 -10.81 -10.95 1.71
CA VAL A 13 -9.53 -11.19 1.01
C VAL A 13 -8.47 -11.61 2.02
N ALA A 14 -7.77 -12.69 1.72
CA ALA A 14 -6.73 -13.21 2.61
C ALA A 14 -5.60 -12.18 2.80
N VAL A 15 -5.17 -12.05 4.06
CA VAL A 15 -4.01 -11.21 4.40
C VAL A 15 -2.74 -12.01 4.20
N VAL A 16 -1.78 -11.42 3.49
CA VAL A 16 -0.42 -11.93 3.41
C VAL A 16 0.41 -11.13 4.43
N VAL A 17 0.87 -11.79 5.47
CA VAL A 17 1.75 -11.15 6.45
C VAL A 17 3.11 -10.97 5.80
N MET A 18 3.55 -9.71 5.72
CA MET A 18 4.83 -9.40 5.11
C MET A 18 5.94 -9.46 6.13
N SER A 19 7.10 -9.94 5.70
CA SER A 19 8.26 -10.04 6.56
C SER A 19 9.52 -9.70 5.77
N GLY A 20 10.56 -9.30 6.47
CA GLY A 20 11.81 -8.94 5.85
C GLY A 20 12.45 -7.75 6.55
N GLU A 21 13.63 -7.39 6.10
CA GLU A 21 14.35 -6.26 6.66
C GLU A 21 13.57 -4.96 6.45
N GLY A 22 13.41 -4.20 7.53
CA GLY A 22 12.70 -2.93 7.49
C GLY A 22 11.18 -3.04 7.46
N ILE A 23 10.62 -4.24 7.61
CA ILE A 23 9.18 -4.47 7.63
C ILE A 23 8.75 -4.83 9.04
N VAL A 24 7.84 -4.03 9.61
CA VAL A 24 7.32 -4.24 10.96
C VAL A 24 5.80 -4.10 10.94
N GLU A 25 5.09 -5.16 11.34
CA GLU A 25 3.63 -5.17 11.48
C GLU A 25 2.90 -4.77 10.21
N VAL A 26 3.23 -5.38 9.06
CA VAL A 26 2.61 -5.07 7.78
C VAL A 26 1.89 -6.30 7.22
N GLY A 27 0.63 -6.12 6.84
CA GLY A 27 -0.14 -7.11 6.09
C GLY A 27 -0.54 -6.53 4.73
N LYS A 28 -0.66 -7.40 3.73
CA LYS A 28 -1.05 -7.00 2.38
C LYS A 28 -2.24 -7.84 1.91
N ARG A 29 -3.21 -7.19 1.29
CA ARG A 29 -4.31 -7.83 0.58
C ARG A 29 -4.29 -7.38 -0.86
N VAL A 30 -4.25 -8.32 -1.79
CA VAL A 30 -4.38 -8.01 -3.22
C VAL A 30 -5.86 -7.99 -3.55
N LEU A 31 -6.38 -6.82 -3.91
CA LEU A 31 -7.80 -6.62 -4.17
C LEU A 31 -8.15 -6.85 -5.64
N VAL A 32 -7.38 -6.24 -6.54
CA VAL A 32 -7.59 -6.40 -7.99
C VAL A 32 -6.22 -6.53 -8.66
N SER A 33 -6.13 -7.49 -9.58
CA SER A 33 -4.89 -7.80 -10.27
C SER A 33 -5.20 -8.38 -11.65
N PRO A 34 -4.21 -8.81 -12.43
CA PRO A 34 -4.47 -9.54 -13.65
C PRO A 34 -5.33 -10.79 -13.46
N ALA A 35 -5.31 -11.39 -12.26
CA ALA A 35 -6.17 -12.54 -11.97
C ALA A 35 -7.65 -12.23 -12.10
N GLU A 36 -8.06 -10.98 -11.86
CA GLU A 36 -9.43 -10.51 -12.05
C GLU A 36 -9.65 -9.91 -13.43
N GLY A 37 -8.62 -9.86 -14.27
CA GLY A 37 -8.71 -9.33 -15.63
C GLY A 37 -8.13 -7.93 -15.83
N TRP A 38 -7.52 -7.36 -14.81
CA TRP A 38 -6.93 -6.01 -14.92
C TRP A 38 -5.46 -6.10 -15.35
N ASP A 39 -5.25 -6.27 -16.63
CA ASP A 39 -3.90 -6.43 -17.17
C ASP A 39 -3.04 -5.20 -16.91
N GLY A 40 -1.83 -5.46 -16.41
CA GLY A 40 -0.82 -4.42 -16.25
C GLY A 40 -0.81 -3.71 -14.91
N TRP A 41 -1.82 -3.91 -14.05
CA TRP A 41 -1.97 -3.16 -12.80
C TRP A 41 -2.39 -4.05 -11.63
N VAL A 42 -2.05 -3.59 -10.43
CA VAL A 42 -2.45 -4.27 -9.19
C VAL A 42 -2.90 -3.22 -8.17
N MET A 43 -4.06 -3.46 -7.57
CA MET A 43 -4.57 -2.68 -6.45
C MET A 43 -4.41 -3.50 -5.17
N ARG A 44 -3.63 -2.97 -4.23
CA ARG A 44 -3.36 -3.63 -2.96
C ARG A 44 -3.84 -2.77 -1.81
N LEU A 45 -4.25 -3.40 -0.71
CA LEU A 45 -4.50 -2.72 0.55
C LEU A 45 -3.43 -3.17 1.55
N PHE A 46 -2.73 -2.22 2.12
CA PHE A 46 -1.76 -2.49 3.18
C PHE A 46 -2.36 -2.09 4.52
N ASP A 47 -2.19 -2.97 5.50
CA ASP A 47 -2.52 -2.70 6.89
C ASP A 47 -1.21 -2.66 7.68
N VAL A 48 -0.95 -1.54 8.33
CA VAL A 48 0.25 -1.36 9.16
C VAL A 48 -0.20 -1.18 10.60
N GLY A 49 0.23 -2.06 11.48
CA GLY A 49 -0.11 -1.99 12.90
C GLY A 49 0.53 -0.79 13.59
N PRO A 50 0.04 -0.39 14.78
CA PRO A 50 0.59 0.76 15.51
C PRO A 50 2.11 0.63 15.69
N GLY A 51 2.84 1.68 15.35
CA GLY A 51 4.30 1.68 15.42
C GLY A 51 4.99 0.90 14.30
N GLY A 52 4.23 0.25 13.43
CA GLY A 52 4.79 -0.50 12.32
C GLY A 52 5.17 0.39 11.15
N HIS A 53 5.86 -0.20 10.19
CA HIS A 53 6.32 0.54 9.01
C HIS A 53 6.72 -0.39 7.87
N THR A 54 6.66 0.15 6.65
CA THR A 54 7.21 -0.49 5.46
C THR A 54 8.71 -0.21 5.36
N PRO A 55 9.43 -0.86 4.43
CA PRO A 55 10.85 -0.54 4.24
C PRO A 55 11.03 0.89 3.74
N ARG A 56 12.15 1.49 4.09
CA ARG A 56 12.57 2.75 3.50
C ARG A 56 13.35 2.41 2.24
N HIS A 57 12.72 2.61 1.07
CA HIS A 57 13.28 2.14 -0.18
C HIS A 57 12.84 3.00 -1.36
N SER A 58 13.45 2.74 -2.51
CA SER A 58 13.01 3.25 -3.79
C SER A 58 12.91 2.09 -4.78
N HIS A 59 12.15 2.29 -5.85
CA HIS A 59 12.00 1.30 -6.91
C HIS A 59 11.73 2.00 -8.24
N PRO A 60 11.97 1.33 -9.39
CA PRO A 60 11.90 1.97 -10.70
C PRO A 60 10.46 2.10 -11.26
N TRP A 61 9.45 2.02 -10.42
CA TRP A 61 8.05 2.24 -10.80
C TRP A 61 7.37 3.20 -9.85
N PRO A 62 6.37 3.94 -10.34
CA PRO A 62 5.59 4.83 -9.48
C PRO A 62 4.44 4.08 -8.81
N HIS A 63 3.82 4.71 -7.83
CA HIS A 63 2.55 4.24 -7.31
C HIS A 63 1.70 5.40 -6.81
N ILE A 64 0.39 5.15 -6.72
CA ILE A 64 -0.54 6.08 -6.12
C ILE A 64 -1.18 5.41 -4.91
N ASN A 65 -1.48 6.21 -3.89
CA ASN A 65 -1.95 5.73 -2.61
C ASN A 65 -3.14 6.55 -2.12
N PHE A 66 -4.01 5.89 -1.40
CA PHE A 66 -5.14 6.53 -0.72
C PHE A 66 -5.30 5.92 0.66
N VAL A 67 -5.34 6.77 1.69
CA VAL A 67 -5.47 6.30 3.07
C VAL A 67 -6.94 6.03 3.36
N ALA A 68 -7.27 4.78 3.63
CA ALA A 68 -8.64 4.35 3.92
C ALA A 68 -9.00 4.58 5.39
N SER A 69 -8.06 4.40 6.31
CA SER A 69 -8.33 4.57 7.74
C SER A 69 -7.02 4.73 8.51
N GLY A 70 -7.14 5.26 9.72
CA GLY A 70 -6.03 5.37 10.64
C GLY A 70 -5.20 6.63 10.48
N ARG A 71 -3.99 6.60 11.05
CA ARG A 71 -3.07 7.74 11.04
C ARG A 71 -1.63 7.25 10.91
N GLY A 72 -0.82 8.07 10.29
CA GLY A 72 0.60 7.76 10.16
C GLY A 72 1.35 8.85 9.44
N THR A 73 2.44 8.44 8.80
CA THR A 73 3.35 9.35 8.12
C THR A 73 3.85 8.69 6.85
N LEU A 74 3.95 9.47 5.78
CA LEU A 74 4.68 9.09 4.58
C LEU A 74 5.94 9.93 4.49
N PHE A 75 7.09 9.25 4.56
CA PHE A 75 8.37 9.88 4.23
C PHE A 75 8.54 9.78 2.71
N VAL A 76 8.71 10.92 2.06
CA VAL A 76 9.01 11.00 0.62
C VAL A 76 9.66 12.35 0.34
N ASP A 77 10.57 12.36 -0.63
CA ASP A 77 11.29 13.58 -1.03
C ASP A 77 12.01 14.26 0.16
N GLY A 78 12.57 13.45 1.05
CA GLY A 78 13.37 13.93 2.17
C GLY A 78 12.57 14.52 3.32
N ALA A 79 11.24 14.39 3.31
CA ALA A 79 10.39 14.99 4.35
C ALA A 79 9.28 14.03 4.79
N ASP A 80 8.84 14.19 6.03
CA ASP A 80 7.73 13.45 6.58
C ASP A 80 6.43 14.23 6.34
N HIS A 81 5.41 13.52 5.84
CA HIS A 81 4.09 14.09 5.58
C HIS A 81 3.06 13.34 6.41
N PRO A 82 2.25 14.04 7.23
CA PRO A 82 1.23 13.36 8.03
C PRO A 82 0.13 12.77 7.15
N LEU A 83 -0.36 11.61 7.56
CA LEU A 83 -1.43 10.90 6.88
C LEU A 83 -2.60 10.68 7.83
N GLU A 84 -3.81 10.83 7.30
CA GLU A 84 -5.05 10.50 7.96
C GLU A 84 -6.03 9.94 6.92
N ALA A 85 -7.18 9.45 7.35
CA ALA A 85 -8.18 8.96 6.42
C ALA A 85 -8.53 10.03 5.38
N GLY A 86 -8.49 9.66 4.10
CA GLY A 86 -8.70 10.58 2.99
C GLY A 86 -7.44 11.19 2.42
N SER A 87 -6.29 11.02 3.06
CA SER A 87 -5.01 11.46 2.48
C SER A 87 -4.69 10.66 1.23
N TYR A 88 -4.06 11.30 0.25
CA TYR A 88 -3.59 10.61 -0.94
C TYR A 88 -2.15 10.98 -1.24
N ALA A 89 -1.49 10.14 -2.02
CA ALA A 89 -0.11 10.39 -2.41
C ALA A 89 0.17 9.87 -3.82
N TYR A 90 1.08 10.53 -4.49
CA TYR A 90 1.72 10.03 -5.70
C TYR A 90 3.22 9.96 -5.41
N VAL A 91 3.79 8.77 -5.56
CA VAL A 91 5.22 8.56 -5.37
C VAL A 91 5.83 8.24 -6.73
N PRO A 92 6.60 9.16 -7.31
CA PRO A 92 7.25 8.91 -8.60
C PRO A 92 8.28 7.78 -8.53
N ALA A 93 8.55 7.19 -9.69
CA ALA A 93 9.59 6.18 -9.81
C ALA A 93 10.94 6.72 -9.30
N GLY A 94 11.67 5.92 -8.54
CA GLY A 94 13.00 6.26 -8.05
C GLY A 94 13.05 7.11 -6.78
N HIS A 95 11.90 7.58 -6.29
CA HIS A 95 11.87 8.40 -5.08
C HIS A 95 11.87 7.53 -3.83
N GLU A 96 12.79 7.78 -2.92
CA GLU A 96 12.86 7.06 -1.65
C GLU A 96 11.64 7.41 -0.79
N HIS A 97 11.01 6.38 -0.22
CA HIS A 97 9.80 6.57 0.56
C HIS A 97 9.62 5.47 1.61
N GLN A 98 8.79 5.77 2.62
CA GLN A 98 8.44 4.82 3.67
C GLN A 98 7.11 5.24 4.30
N PHE A 99 6.21 4.27 4.46
CA PHE A 99 4.98 4.48 5.23
C PHE A 99 5.20 4.02 6.67
N ARG A 100 4.75 4.81 7.63
CA ARG A 100 4.81 4.49 9.05
C ARG A 100 3.44 4.74 9.68
N ALA A 101 2.95 3.78 10.46
CA ALA A 101 1.77 3.99 11.28
C ALA A 101 2.12 4.81 12.50
N ALA A 102 1.14 5.54 13.04
CA ALA A 102 1.32 6.24 14.32
C ALA A 102 1.59 5.22 15.43
N MET A 103 2.24 5.66 16.50
CA MET A 103 2.55 4.76 17.61
C MET A 103 1.29 4.27 18.32
N ASP A 104 0.21 5.04 18.25
CA ASP A 104 -1.05 4.76 18.95
C ASP A 104 -2.22 4.43 18.03
N ALA A 105 -1.97 4.25 16.72
CA ALA A 105 -3.04 3.96 15.76
C ALA A 105 -2.50 3.19 14.56
N PRO A 106 -3.29 2.25 14.00
CA PRO A 106 -2.92 1.61 12.75
C PRO A 106 -3.09 2.54 11.56
N LEU A 107 -2.56 2.12 10.43
CA LEU A 107 -2.69 2.83 9.16
C LEU A 107 -3.08 1.82 8.09
N SER A 108 -4.16 2.09 7.35
CA SER A 108 -4.57 1.27 6.21
C SER A 108 -4.61 2.14 4.97
N PHE A 109 -3.93 1.69 3.92
CA PHE A 109 -3.89 2.46 2.68
C PHE A 109 -3.88 1.58 1.45
N VAL A 110 -4.53 2.09 0.40
CA VAL A 110 -4.53 1.49 -0.93
C VAL A 110 -3.24 1.87 -1.65
N CYS A 111 -2.67 0.92 -2.37
CA CYS A 111 -1.51 1.17 -3.22
C CYS A 111 -1.75 0.55 -4.59
N ILE A 112 -1.77 1.37 -5.63
CA ILE A 112 -1.92 0.92 -7.00
C ILE A 112 -0.57 1.03 -7.69
N VAL A 113 -0.10 -0.10 -8.22
CA VAL A 113 1.20 -0.21 -8.89
C VAL A 113 1.07 -0.90 -10.23
N PRO A 114 2.05 -0.73 -11.12
CA PRO A 114 2.16 -1.59 -12.29
C PRO A 114 2.33 -3.05 -11.84
N GLU A 115 1.90 -4.00 -12.68
CA GLU A 115 1.93 -5.43 -12.37
C GLU A 115 3.31 -5.88 -11.88
N GLY A 116 4.39 -5.44 -12.50
CA GLY A 116 5.76 -5.77 -12.10
C GLY A 116 6.18 -5.18 -10.76
N GLY A 117 5.38 -4.28 -10.20
CA GLY A 117 5.66 -3.64 -8.91
C GLY A 117 4.98 -4.31 -7.71
N ASP A 118 4.22 -5.38 -7.93
CA ASP A 118 3.63 -6.13 -6.84
C ASP A 118 4.63 -7.17 -6.32
N TYR A 119 4.96 -7.07 -5.04
CA TYR A 119 5.90 -7.97 -4.39
C TYR A 119 5.42 -8.37 -3.00
#